data_7dab5753240fb5bdefcb2daa69ea71cb
#
_entry.id   7dab5753240fb5bdefcb2daa69ea71cb
#
_cell.length_a   1.000
_cell.length_b   1.000
_cell.length_c   1.000
_cell.angle_alpha   90.00
_cell.angle_beta   90.00
_cell.angle_gamma   90.00
#
_symmetry.space_group_name_H-M   'P 1'
#
loop_
_entity.id
_entity.type
_entity.pdbx_description
1 polymer ?
#
loop_
_entity_poly.entity_id
_entity_poly.type
_entity_poly.pdbx_seq_one_letter_code
_entity_poly.pdbx_strand_id
1 'polypeptide(L)'
;MKISVYCIGKLKESYWVAACNEYIKRINPYIKIEVIEVSDLPIKENASNAEIEEIKNLEGRKVLSKLSPSSYLVSLDLNQKQYDSIEFASHLEKMLVASRSNLNFVIGGSLGLSDELKKRANESICFGKATFPHQLARVMLLEQIYRAFRINNHEPYHK
;
A
#
# COMPACT_ATOMS: atom_id res chain seq x y z
N MET A 1 5.97 -9.91 -14.23
CA MET A 1 6.09 -9.29 -12.89
C MET A 1 5.12 -8.13 -12.80
N LYS A 2 4.44 -7.97 -11.69
CA LYS A 2 3.52 -6.84 -11.45
C LYS A 2 3.56 -6.37 -10.00
N ILE A 3 3.07 -5.15 -9.77
CA ILE A 3 2.80 -4.61 -8.44
C ILE A 3 1.29 -4.49 -8.27
N SER A 4 0.76 -4.99 -7.15
CA SER A 4 -0.64 -4.80 -6.77
C SER A 4 -0.72 -4.03 -5.46
N VAL A 5 -1.53 -2.99 -5.41
CA VAL A 5 -1.76 -2.19 -4.20
C VAL A 5 -3.18 -2.42 -3.72
N TYR A 6 -3.31 -3.13 -2.62
CA TYR A 6 -4.60 -3.39 -1.97
C TYR A 6 -4.95 -2.24 -1.03
N CYS A 7 -6.12 -1.68 -1.19
CA CYS A 7 -6.60 -0.57 -0.40
C CYS A 7 -7.95 -0.90 0.21
N ILE A 8 -8.09 -0.69 1.52
CA ILE A 8 -9.37 -0.82 2.21
C ILE A 8 -10.09 0.53 2.09
N GLY A 9 -11.23 0.52 1.40
CA GLY A 9 -12.02 1.71 1.07
C GLY A 9 -11.83 2.19 -0.36
N LYS A 10 -12.82 2.94 -0.83
CA LYS A 10 -12.83 3.54 -2.17
C LYS A 10 -12.47 5.03 -2.10
N LEU A 11 -11.81 5.52 -3.14
CA LEU A 11 -11.63 6.95 -3.34
C LEU A 11 -12.95 7.56 -3.83
N LYS A 12 -13.47 8.54 -3.09
CA LYS A 12 -14.72 9.24 -3.44
C LYS A 12 -14.45 10.54 -4.18
N GLU A 13 -13.41 11.27 -3.77
CA GLU A 13 -13.06 12.57 -4.33
C GLU A 13 -12.29 12.41 -5.65
N SER A 14 -12.72 13.15 -6.65
CA SER A 14 -12.12 13.10 -8.00
C SER A 14 -10.64 13.47 -8.02
N TYR A 15 -10.20 14.37 -7.14
CA TYR A 15 -8.78 14.76 -7.06
C TYR A 15 -7.87 13.63 -6.57
N TRP A 16 -8.32 12.77 -5.65
CA TRP A 16 -7.57 11.59 -5.24
C TRP A 16 -7.49 10.55 -6.35
N VAL A 17 -8.61 10.33 -7.04
CA VAL A 17 -8.68 9.43 -8.20
C VAL A 17 -7.73 9.89 -9.30
N ALA A 18 -7.77 11.19 -9.63
CA ALA A 18 -6.90 11.78 -10.65
C ALA A 18 -5.41 11.66 -10.27
N ALA A 19 -5.06 11.95 -9.01
CA ALA A 19 -3.67 11.83 -8.54
C ALA A 19 -3.16 10.39 -8.63
N CYS A 20 -3.93 9.42 -8.19
CA CYS A 20 -3.56 8.00 -8.28
C CYS A 20 -3.40 7.55 -9.74
N ASN A 21 -4.33 7.91 -10.61
CA ASN A 21 -4.29 7.56 -12.03
C ASN A 21 -3.08 8.14 -12.74
N GLU A 22 -2.68 9.36 -12.38
CA GLU A 22 -1.48 10.00 -12.95
C GLU A 22 -0.22 9.18 -12.63
N TYR A 23 -0.04 8.75 -11.38
CA TYR A 23 1.13 7.92 -11.02
C TYR A 23 1.05 6.51 -11.60
N ILE A 24 -0.12 5.88 -11.64
CA ILE A 24 -0.31 4.59 -12.31
C ILE A 24 0.13 4.69 -13.78
N LYS A 25 -0.29 5.74 -14.47
CA LYS A 25 0.11 6.01 -15.86
C LYS A 25 1.62 6.12 -16.01
N ARG A 26 2.29 6.82 -15.08
CA ARG A 26 3.76 7.02 -15.09
C ARG A 26 4.53 5.74 -14.75
N ILE A 27 3.97 4.86 -13.92
CA ILE A 27 4.61 3.60 -13.51
C ILE A 27 4.49 2.53 -14.60
N ASN A 28 3.37 2.49 -15.31
CA ASN A 28 3.07 1.43 -16.30
C ASN A 28 4.15 1.19 -17.37
N PRO A 29 4.95 2.19 -17.83
CA PRO A 29 6.08 1.92 -18.72
C PRO A 29 7.18 1.06 -18.11
N TYR A 30 7.31 1.01 -16.79
CA TYR A 30 8.33 0.24 -16.07
C TYR A 30 7.83 -1.12 -15.62
N ILE A 31 6.63 -1.17 -15.08
CA ILE A 31 6.02 -2.38 -14.54
C ILE A 31 4.51 -2.26 -14.54
N LYS A 32 3.82 -3.37 -14.79
CA LYS A 32 2.36 -3.39 -14.63
C LYS A 32 1.99 -3.15 -13.18
N ILE A 33 1.18 -2.13 -12.95
CA ILE A 33 0.66 -1.81 -11.62
C ILE A 33 -0.86 -1.77 -11.61
N GLU A 34 -1.47 -2.26 -10.55
CA GLU A 34 -2.92 -2.21 -10.35
C GLU A 34 -3.24 -1.81 -8.90
N VAL A 35 -4.31 -1.06 -8.71
CA VAL A 35 -4.88 -0.77 -7.39
C VAL A 35 -6.16 -1.57 -7.24
N ILE A 36 -6.24 -2.35 -6.17
CA ILE A 36 -7.37 -3.23 -5.86
C ILE A 36 -8.05 -2.71 -4.61
N GLU A 37 -9.22 -2.14 -4.79
CA GLU A 37 -10.02 -1.65 -3.67
C GLU A 37 -10.89 -2.77 -3.10
N VAL A 38 -10.89 -2.91 -1.79
CA VAL A 38 -11.84 -3.73 -1.06
C VAL A 38 -12.76 -2.82 -0.26
N SER A 39 -14.03 -3.17 -0.17
CA SER A 39 -15.00 -2.35 0.54
C SER A 39 -14.67 -2.28 2.03
N ASP A 40 -14.63 -1.07 2.57
CA ASP A 40 -14.64 -0.83 4.00
C ASP A 40 -16.03 -1.11 4.60
N LEU A 41 -16.08 -1.34 5.90
CA LEU A 41 -17.31 -1.54 6.63
C LEU A 41 -17.68 -0.26 7.41
N PRO A 42 -18.97 0.05 7.50
CA PRO A 42 -19.42 1.19 8.29
C PRO A 42 -19.09 0.97 9.76
N ILE A 43 -18.66 2.04 10.44
CA ILE A 43 -18.37 2.05 11.85
C ILE A 43 -19.27 3.06 12.55
N LYS A 44 -19.78 2.70 13.73
CA LYS A 44 -20.51 3.63 14.59
C LYS A 44 -19.52 4.59 15.26
N GLU A 45 -19.96 5.82 15.46
CA GLU A 45 -19.14 6.87 16.09
C GLU A 45 -18.65 6.48 17.50
N ASN A 46 -19.45 5.72 18.23
CA ASN A 46 -19.18 5.25 19.59
C ASN A 46 -18.87 3.75 19.66
N ALA A 47 -18.32 3.17 18.60
CA ALA A 47 -17.98 1.75 18.57
C ALA A 47 -16.97 1.38 19.67
N SER A 48 -17.18 0.23 20.31
CA SER A 48 -16.23 -0.33 21.28
C SER A 48 -14.95 -0.80 20.61
N ASN A 49 -13.87 -0.97 21.39
CA ASN A 49 -12.63 -1.54 20.88
C ASN A 49 -12.84 -2.93 20.27
N ALA A 50 -13.71 -3.75 20.84
CA ALA A 50 -14.04 -5.07 20.31
C ALA A 50 -14.73 -4.98 18.93
N GLU A 51 -15.67 -4.06 18.76
CA GLU A 51 -16.34 -3.80 17.47
C GLU A 51 -15.35 -3.29 16.41
N ILE A 52 -14.44 -2.40 16.80
CA ILE A 52 -13.39 -1.90 15.93
C ILE A 52 -12.49 -3.04 15.45
N GLU A 53 -12.03 -3.91 16.35
CA GLU A 53 -11.20 -5.07 16.00
C GLU A 53 -11.94 -6.06 15.11
N GLU A 54 -13.21 -6.30 15.35
CA GLU A 54 -14.03 -7.15 14.48
C GLU A 54 -14.12 -6.59 13.06
N ILE A 55 -14.37 -5.29 12.91
CA ILE A 55 -14.42 -4.63 11.60
C ILE A 55 -13.06 -4.72 10.89
N LYS A 56 -11.98 -4.42 11.59
CA LYS A 56 -10.62 -4.56 11.04
C LYS A 56 -10.34 -5.99 10.55
N ASN A 57 -10.74 -6.99 11.33
CA ASN A 57 -10.57 -8.39 10.95
C ASN A 57 -11.38 -8.76 9.71
N LEU A 58 -12.62 -8.33 9.62
CA LEU A 58 -13.47 -8.57 8.45
C LEU A 58 -12.93 -7.89 7.20
N GLU A 59 -12.52 -6.63 7.30
CA GLU A 59 -11.87 -5.89 6.21
C GLU A 59 -10.55 -6.57 5.77
N GLY A 60 -9.72 -6.95 6.73
CA GLY A 60 -8.45 -7.66 6.48
C GLY A 60 -8.64 -9.00 5.76
N ARG A 61 -9.65 -9.77 6.13
CA ARG A 61 -9.99 -11.04 5.47
C ARG A 61 -10.43 -10.87 4.02
N LYS A 62 -11.06 -9.75 3.67
CA LYS A 62 -11.37 -9.43 2.28
C LYS A 62 -10.10 -9.28 1.44
N VAL A 63 -9.05 -8.66 2.00
CA VAL A 63 -7.74 -8.56 1.35
C VAL A 63 -7.09 -9.93 1.26
N LEU A 64 -7.02 -10.66 2.37
CA LEU A 64 -6.39 -11.98 2.44
C LEU A 64 -7.01 -12.98 1.46
N SER A 65 -8.33 -12.93 1.25
CA SER A 65 -9.03 -13.80 0.29
C SER A 65 -8.63 -13.57 -1.17
N LYS A 66 -8.08 -12.41 -1.48
CA LYS A 66 -7.62 -12.04 -2.83
C LYS A 66 -6.11 -12.30 -3.04
N LEU A 67 -5.38 -12.58 -1.96
CA LEU A 67 -3.94 -12.82 -2.00
C LEU A 67 -3.66 -14.31 -2.23
N SER A 68 -2.71 -14.59 -3.12
CA SER A 68 -2.14 -15.95 -3.18
C SER A 68 -1.36 -16.24 -1.90
N PRO A 69 -1.46 -17.45 -1.33
CA PRO A 69 -0.74 -17.82 -0.11
C PRO A 69 0.78 -17.60 -0.18
N SER A 70 1.37 -17.77 -1.35
CA SER A 70 2.81 -17.63 -1.58
C SER A 70 3.22 -16.21 -2.03
N SER A 71 2.28 -15.26 -2.15
CA SER A 71 2.59 -13.91 -2.61
C SER A 71 3.34 -13.10 -1.56
N TYR A 72 4.27 -12.25 -2.02
CA TYR A 72 4.99 -11.32 -1.17
C TYR A 72 4.12 -10.12 -0.84
N LEU A 73 3.92 -9.84 0.45
CA LEU A 73 3.07 -8.77 0.95
C LEU A 73 3.87 -7.80 1.82
N VAL A 74 3.74 -6.52 1.52
CA VAL A 74 4.29 -5.40 2.29
C VAL A 74 3.13 -4.58 2.86
N SER A 75 3.08 -4.41 4.16
CA SER A 75 2.08 -3.54 4.79
C SER A 75 2.62 -2.13 4.98
N LEU A 76 1.77 -1.12 4.73
CA LEU A 76 2.00 0.24 5.20
C LEU A 76 1.37 0.38 6.57
N ASP A 77 2.19 0.60 7.58
CA ASP A 77 1.75 0.70 8.97
C ASP A 77 2.58 1.74 9.73
N LEU A 78 2.04 2.26 10.82
CA LEU A 78 2.74 3.21 11.68
C LEU A 78 3.84 2.52 12.48
N ASN A 79 4.85 3.30 12.89
CA ASN A 79 5.95 2.83 13.74
C ASN A 79 6.78 1.67 13.14
N GLN A 80 6.80 1.54 11.83
CA GLN A 80 7.58 0.55 11.11
C GLN A 80 8.86 1.17 10.54
N LYS A 81 9.63 0.37 9.80
CA LYS A 81 10.86 0.82 9.18
C LYS A 81 10.60 1.94 8.18
N GLN A 82 11.36 3.02 8.33
CA GLN A 82 11.36 4.17 7.44
C GLN A 82 12.52 4.08 6.45
N TYR A 83 12.31 4.62 5.27
CA TYR A 83 13.30 4.70 4.21
C TYR A 83 13.31 6.13 3.65
N ASP A 84 14.47 6.67 3.34
CA ASP A 84 14.50 7.76 2.40
C ASP A 84 14.19 7.26 0.97
N SER A 85 14.04 8.17 0.01
CA SER A 85 13.63 7.78 -1.34
C SER A 85 14.67 6.94 -2.07
N ILE A 86 15.97 7.15 -1.80
CA ILE A 86 17.06 6.38 -2.40
C ILE A 86 17.11 4.98 -1.79
N GLU A 87 17.01 4.90 -0.47
CA GLU A 87 16.92 3.63 0.25
C GLU A 87 15.70 2.83 -0.19
N PHE A 88 14.54 3.48 -0.32
CA PHE A 88 13.32 2.83 -0.80
C PHE A 88 13.49 2.31 -2.24
N ALA A 89 14.13 3.07 -3.13
CA ALA A 89 14.39 2.63 -4.49
C ALA A 89 15.23 1.34 -4.54
N SER A 90 16.32 1.29 -3.79
CA SER A 90 17.14 0.08 -3.65
C SER A 90 16.36 -1.07 -3.00
N HIS A 91 15.54 -0.78 -2.00
CA HIS A 91 14.74 -1.78 -1.34
C HIS A 91 13.62 -2.34 -2.22
N LEU A 92 13.00 -1.50 -3.06
CA LEU A 92 12.00 -1.93 -4.03
C LEU A 92 12.53 -2.99 -5.00
N GLU A 93 13.76 -2.83 -5.48
CA GLU A 93 14.42 -3.86 -6.31
C GLU A 93 14.52 -5.20 -5.57
N LYS A 94 14.95 -5.16 -4.31
CA LYS A 94 15.06 -6.38 -3.48
C LYS A 94 13.69 -7.04 -3.28
N MET A 95 12.66 -6.26 -3.00
CA MET A 95 11.29 -6.74 -2.85
C MET A 95 10.77 -7.37 -4.16
N LEU A 96 11.04 -6.76 -5.31
CA LEU A 96 10.65 -7.30 -6.61
C LEU A 96 11.32 -8.65 -6.88
N VAL A 97 12.60 -8.79 -6.56
CA VAL A 97 13.32 -10.07 -6.68
C VAL A 97 12.74 -11.11 -5.72
N ALA A 98 12.53 -10.75 -4.45
CA ALA A 98 11.98 -11.64 -3.43
C ALA A 98 10.55 -12.10 -3.75
N SER A 99 9.75 -11.25 -4.36
CA SER A 99 8.35 -11.55 -4.74
C SER A 99 8.23 -12.54 -5.90
N ARG A 100 9.29 -12.77 -6.65
CA ARG A 100 9.38 -13.65 -7.83
C ARG A 100 8.43 -13.31 -8.98
N SER A 101 7.20 -12.88 -8.70
CA SER A 101 6.20 -12.58 -9.74
C SER A 101 5.31 -11.41 -9.40
N ASN A 102 4.90 -11.30 -8.15
CA ASN A 102 3.89 -10.36 -7.69
C ASN A 102 4.30 -9.74 -6.37
N LEU A 103 4.60 -8.45 -6.39
CA LEU A 103 4.80 -7.65 -5.19
C LEU A 103 3.47 -7.01 -4.81
N ASN A 104 3.01 -7.25 -3.60
CA ASN A 104 1.75 -6.72 -3.11
C ASN A 104 2.01 -5.74 -1.96
N PHE A 105 1.37 -4.59 -2.02
CA PHE A 105 1.28 -3.65 -0.91
C PHE A 105 -0.14 -3.65 -0.36
N VAL A 106 -0.29 -3.39 0.94
CA VAL A 106 -1.60 -3.17 1.54
C VAL A 106 -1.61 -1.90 2.37
N ILE A 107 -2.66 -1.10 2.16
CA ILE A 107 -2.93 0.13 2.89
C ILE A 107 -4.25 -0.04 3.62
N GLY A 108 -4.25 0.21 4.93
CA GLY A 108 -5.45 0.16 5.76
C GLY A 108 -6.43 1.27 5.44
N GLY A 109 -7.67 1.10 5.90
CA GLY A 109 -8.68 2.15 5.93
C GLY A 109 -8.52 3.07 7.14
N SER A 110 -9.59 3.76 7.52
CA SER A 110 -9.59 4.70 8.65
C SER A 110 -9.23 4.05 10.00
N LEU A 111 -9.47 2.77 10.16
CA LEU A 111 -9.19 2.01 11.38
C LEU A 111 -7.79 1.36 11.39
N GLY A 112 -7.06 1.42 10.29
CA GLY A 112 -5.78 0.73 10.12
C GLY A 112 -5.94 -0.74 9.71
N LEU A 113 -4.85 -1.50 9.84
CA LEU A 113 -4.77 -2.90 9.45
C LEU A 113 -5.06 -3.83 10.65
N SER A 114 -5.68 -4.98 10.38
CA SER A 114 -5.85 -6.04 11.38
C SER A 114 -4.53 -6.69 11.74
N ASP A 115 -4.45 -7.26 12.93
CA ASP A 115 -3.26 -8.01 13.39
C ASP A 115 -2.98 -9.23 12.50
N GLU A 116 -4.03 -9.92 12.04
CA GLU A 116 -3.91 -11.05 11.12
C GLU A 116 -3.23 -10.63 9.80
N LEU A 117 -3.64 -9.49 9.23
CA LEU A 117 -3.07 -8.97 8.00
C LEU A 117 -1.61 -8.51 8.20
N LYS A 118 -1.31 -7.86 9.33
CA LYS A 118 0.06 -7.46 9.70
C LYS A 118 0.98 -8.69 9.85
N LYS A 119 0.51 -9.75 10.49
CA LYS A 119 1.25 -11.02 10.65
C LYS A 119 1.48 -11.75 9.32
N ARG A 120 0.52 -11.64 8.39
CA ARG A 120 0.67 -12.22 7.05
C ARG A 120 1.71 -11.47 6.22
N ALA A 121 1.91 -10.19 6.44
CA ALA A 121 2.89 -9.39 5.70
C ALA A 121 4.30 -9.94 5.89
N ASN A 122 5.06 -9.98 4.81
CA ASN A 122 6.48 -10.37 4.83
C ASN A 122 7.34 -9.27 5.45
N GLU A 123 6.92 -8.03 5.29
CA GLU A 123 7.53 -6.85 5.91
C GLU A 123 6.53 -5.70 6.03
N SER A 124 6.91 -4.71 6.82
CA SER A 124 6.11 -3.50 7.04
C SER A 124 6.98 -2.26 6.88
N ILE A 125 6.45 -1.26 6.21
CA ILE A 125 7.11 0.04 6.00
C ILE A 125 6.21 1.18 6.46
N CYS A 126 6.80 2.34 6.75
CA CYS A 126 6.04 3.56 6.99
C CYS A 126 6.72 4.79 6.36
N PHE A 127 5.93 5.83 6.11
CA PHE A 127 6.41 7.08 5.52
C PHE A 127 6.82 8.15 6.54
N GLY A 128 6.80 7.81 7.81
CA GLY A 128 7.16 8.75 8.87
C GLY A 128 6.35 8.52 10.13
N LYS A 129 6.62 9.33 11.16
CA LYS A 129 5.96 9.23 12.47
C LYS A 129 4.56 9.83 12.50
N ALA A 130 4.24 10.72 11.55
CA ALA A 130 2.93 11.34 11.45
C ALA A 130 1.91 10.37 10.84
N THR A 131 0.66 10.50 11.24
CA THR A 131 -0.46 9.80 10.63
C THR A 131 -0.95 10.58 9.41
N PHE A 132 -1.17 9.88 8.32
CA PHE A 132 -1.71 10.44 7.08
C PHE A 132 -3.09 9.82 6.77
N PRO A 133 -4.00 10.58 6.17
CA PRO A 133 -5.22 9.99 5.63
C PRO A 133 -4.89 8.86 4.65
N HIS A 134 -5.66 7.78 4.68
CA HIS A 134 -5.37 6.60 3.84
C HIS A 134 -5.37 6.93 2.33
N GLN A 135 -6.18 7.91 1.89
CA GLN A 135 -6.19 8.38 0.51
C GLN A 135 -4.86 9.03 0.12
N LEU A 136 -4.31 9.88 0.99
CA LEU A 136 -3.01 10.51 0.78
C LEU A 136 -1.89 9.46 0.80
N ALA A 137 -1.92 8.53 1.74
CA ALA A 137 -0.93 7.45 1.82
C ALA A 137 -0.87 6.63 0.53
N ARG A 138 -2.01 6.40 -0.11
CA ARG A 138 -2.10 5.74 -1.42
C ARG A 138 -1.34 6.52 -2.50
N VAL A 139 -1.57 7.82 -2.58
CA VAL A 139 -0.86 8.69 -3.55
C VAL A 139 0.63 8.71 -3.25
N MET A 140 1.01 8.82 -1.98
CA MET A 140 2.43 8.82 -1.55
C MET A 140 3.14 7.51 -1.92
N LEU A 141 2.50 6.37 -1.72
CA LEU A 141 3.07 5.08 -2.12
C LEU A 141 3.28 5.01 -3.64
N LEU A 142 2.28 5.37 -4.42
CA LEU A 142 2.38 5.36 -5.89
C LEU A 142 3.47 6.33 -6.36
N GLU A 143 3.56 7.51 -5.78
CA GLU A 143 4.63 8.47 -6.10
C GLU A 143 6.01 7.91 -5.78
N GLN A 144 6.21 7.30 -4.62
CA GLN A 144 7.50 6.72 -4.24
C GLN A 144 7.87 5.51 -5.11
N ILE A 145 6.92 4.70 -5.53
CA ILE A 145 7.16 3.62 -6.50
C ILE A 145 7.63 4.20 -7.84
N TYR A 146 6.96 5.23 -8.35
CA TYR A 146 7.40 5.91 -9.57
C TYR A 146 8.81 6.50 -9.41
N ARG A 147 9.05 7.22 -8.32
CA ARG A 147 10.35 7.82 -8.00
C ARG A 147 11.45 6.76 -7.92
N ALA A 148 11.17 5.62 -7.32
CA ALA A 148 12.10 4.51 -7.23
C ALA A 148 12.53 3.99 -8.62
N PHE A 149 11.59 3.83 -9.55
CA PHE A 149 11.92 3.45 -10.92
C PHE A 149 12.77 4.50 -11.62
N ARG A 150 12.48 5.80 -11.41
CA ARG A 150 13.30 6.88 -11.98
C ARG A 150 14.73 6.86 -11.44
N ILE A 151 14.89 6.67 -10.13
CA ILE A 151 16.21 6.56 -9.48
C ILE A 151 16.97 5.35 -10.03
N ASN A 152 16.36 4.19 -10.04
CA ASN A 152 17.00 2.93 -10.43
C ASN A 152 17.38 2.88 -11.92
N ASN A 153 16.66 3.62 -12.77
CA ASN A 153 16.99 3.76 -14.18
C ASN A 153 17.86 4.98 -14.50
N HIS A 154 18.37 5.67 -13.48
CA HIS A 154 19.20 6.88 -13.63
C HIS A 154 18.53 7.98 -14.46
N GLU A 155 17.24 8.11 -14.35
CA GLU A 155 16.44 9.09 -15.07
C GLU A 155 16.16 10.33 -14.20
N PRO A 156 16.08 11.54 -14.82
CA PRO A 156 15.85 12.77 -14.07
C PRO A 156 14.42 12.82 -13.47
N TYR A 157 14.34 12.93 -12.16
CA TYR A 157 13.13 13.18 -11.38
C TYR A 157 13.49 13.51 -9.92
N HIS A 158 14.25 12.61 -9.30
CA HIS A 158 14.75 12.82 -7.93
C HIS A 158 15.92 13.82 -7.95
N LYS A 159 15.87 14.80 -7.03
CA LYS A 159 16.89 15.85 -6.88
C LYS A 159 17.41 15.88 -5.47
#